data_72e19e11f07e2d30d616ac2bb887798e
#
_entry.id   72e19e11f07e2d30d616ac2bb887798e
#
_cell.length_a   1.000
_cell.length_b   1.000
_cell.length_c   1.000
_cell.angle_alpha   90.00
_cell.angle_beta   90.00
_cell.angle_gamma   90.00
#
_symmetry.space_group_name_H-M   'P 1'
#
loop_
_entity.id
_entity.type
_entity.pdbx_description
1 polymer ?
#
loop_
_entity_poly.entity_id
_entity_poly.type
_entity_poly.pdbx_seq_one_letter_code
_entity_poly.pdbx_strand_id
1 'polypeptide(L)'
;MSDHARTIELAFEGAFVPGCARSIESLNATVLEIARTHIPILILGESGTGKDVYAKLVHRLSGLADAPLKKVNCSVLEPAQLLHQLRCDSGGSSDGHSSPAVLLDGIDELGPACQRVLASLLMEREDQKENTDRVIRFISTSSRDLETDIKKGHFRKELYFRINGVCLRLPPLRERKEDISALLGHFLKMHALDLNRTAPKLIPESIDLLTAYDWPGNIRELENLARKMVALGNTESALDDIRINRTELTASGKLEMSFSLKNAVRAASREKERELILEALERTKWNRKRAARELQISYKALLYKLKQIG
;
A
#
# COMPACT_ATOMS: atom_id res chain seq x y z
N MET A 1 29.02 -0.24 3.57
CA MET A 1 27.94 0.24 2.70
C MET A 1 28.44 0.13 1.27
N SER A 2 27.67 -0.48 0.37
CA SER A 2 28.03 -0.55 -1.05
C SER A 2 27.95 0.85 -1.69
N ASP A 3 28.72 1.12 -2.76
CA ASP A 3 28.63 2.39 -3.51
C ASP A 3 27.21 2.69 -3.99
N HIS A 4 26.43 1.66 -4.28
CA HIS A 4 25.02 1.74 -4.64
C HIS A 4 24.14 2.34 -3.51
N ALA A 5 24.34 1.89 -2.27
CA ALA A 5 23.61 2.40 -1.11
C ALA A 5 23.88 3.90 -0.90
N ARG A 6 25.13 4.31 -1.07
CA ARG A 6 25.53 5.73 -0.93
C ARG A 6 24.91 6.62 -2.01
N THR A 7 24.85 6.16 -3.26
CA THR A 7 24.21 6.90 -4.36
C THR A 7 22.73 7.08 -4.11
N ILE A 8 22.04 6.03 -3.62
CA ILE A 8 20.62 6.07 -3.30
C ILE A 8 20.33 6.99 -2.09
N GLU A 9 21.16 6.92 -1.06
CA GLU A 9 21.03 7.77 0.14
C GLU A 9 21.18 9.26 -0.19
N LEU A 10 22.12 9.61 -1.07
CA LEU A 10 22.31 10.97 -1.57
C LEU A 10 21.10 11.46 -2.38
N ALA A 11 20.46 10.58 -3.15
CA ALA A 11 19.26 10.93 -3.92
C ALA A 11 18.05 11.31 -3.04
N PHE A 12 18.04 10.93 -1.76
CA PHE A 12 16.92 11.17 -0.84
C PHE A 12 17.25 12.06 0.36
N GLU A 13 18.47 12.64 0.42
CA GLU A 13 18.88 13.52 1.54
C GLU A 13 18.61 12.93 2.93
N GLY A 14 18.80 11.61 3.09
CA GLY A 14 18.54 10.89 4.34
C GLY A 14 17.07 10.51 4.62
N ALA A 15 16.13 10.81 3.70
CA ALA A 15 14.72 10.41 3.85
C ALA A 15 14.43 8.97 3.39
N PHE A 16 15.44 8.23 2.94
CA PHE A 16 15.34 6.86 2.47
C PHE A 16 16.32 5.95 3.20
N VAL A 17 15.83 4.79 3.64
CA VAL A 17 16.67 3.73 4.19
C VAL A 17 16.93 2.71 3.10
N PRO A 18 18.17 2.61 2.58
CA PRO A 18 18.46 1.75 1.42
C PRO A 18 18.30 0.25 1.70
N GLY A 19 18.18 -0.16 2.97
CA GLY A 19 18.16 -1.55 3.39
C GLY A 19 19.52 -2.23 3.28
N CYS A 20 19.69 -3.34 4.00
CA CYS A 20 20.90 -4.15 4.01
C CYS A 20 20.63 -5.62 3.67
N ALA A 21 19.36 -6.01 3.56
CA ALA A 21 18.99 -7.34 3.11
C ALA A 21 19.46 -7.58 1.68
N ARG A 22 20.03 -8.75 1.41
CA ARG A 22 20.62 -9.10 0.11
C ARG A 22 19.64 -8.94 -1.06
N SER A 23 18.37 -9.26 -0.84
CA SER A 23 17.30 -9.06 -1.83
C SER A 23 17.09 -7.59 -2.18
N ILE A 24 17.22 -6.71 -1.19
CA ILE A 24 17.09 -5.25 -1.36
C ILE A 24 18.34 -4.67 -2.04
N GLU A 25 19.53 -5.14 -1.71
CA GLU A 25 20.77 -4.71 -2.38
C GLU A 25 20.73 -5.04 -3.88
N SER A 26 20.30 -6.25 -4.24
CA SER A 26 20.12 -6.67 -5.64
C SER A 26 19.07 -5.81 -6.35
N LEU A 27 17.95 -5.51 -5.68
CA LEU A 27 16.89 -4.66 -6.22
C LEU A 27 17.41 -3.22 -6.46
N ASN A 28 18.16 -2.67 -5.51
CA ASN A 28 18.76 -1.36 -5.59
C ASN A 28 19.76 -1.26 -6.76
N ALA A 29 20.58 -2.27 -7.00
CA ALA A 29 21.46 -2.35 -8.14
C ALA A 29 20.67 -2.31 -9.46
N THR A 30 19.62 -3.11 -9.58
CA THR A 30 18.73 -3.10 -10.76
C THR A 30 18.09 -1.73 -10.96
N VAL A 31 17.63 -1.07 -9.90
CA VAL A 31 17.03 0.28 -9.98
C VAL A 31 18.02 1.29 -10.55
N LEU A 32 19.29 1.26 -10.13
CA LEU A 32 20.32 2.17 -10.65
C LEU A 32 20.58 1.99 -12.16
N GLU A 33 20.54 0.75 -12.63
CA GLU A 33 20.72 0.44 -14.06
C GLU A 33 19.53 0.92 -14.90
N ILE A 34 18.30 0.61 -14.46
CA ILE A 34 17.09 0.90 -15.24
C ILE A 34 16.59 2.34 -15.09
N ALA A 35 17.01 3.08 -14.05
CA ALA A 35 16.54 4.41 -13.77
C ALA A 35 16.77 5.38 -14.95
N ARG A 36 17.87 5.21 -15.65
CA ARG A 36 18.26 6.05 -16.80
C ARG A 36 17.60 5.67 -18.12
N THR A 37 16.83 4.59 -18.15
CA THR A 37 16.12 4.13 -19.36
C THR A 37 14.69 4.67 -19.38
N HIS A 38 14.05 4.65 -20.55
CA HIS A 38 12.63 5.00 -20.70
C HIS A 38 11.70 3.78 -20.67
N ILE A 39 12.21 2.61 -20.29
CA ILE A 39 11.45 1.37 -20.22
C ILE A 39 10.36 1.51 -19.15
N PRO A 40 9.11 1.10 -19.43
CA PRO A 40 8.05 1.05 -18.42
C PRO A 40 8.42 0.11 -17.28
N ILE A 41 8.13 0.53 -16.05
CA ILE A 41 8.48 -0.24 -14.86
C ILE A 41 7.21 -0.64 -14.11
N LEU A 42 7.11 -1.91 -13.78
CA LEU A 42 6.09 -2.47 -12.91
C LEU A 42 6.70 -2.84 -11.56
N ILE A 43 6.21 -2.22 -10.49
CA ILE A 43 6.66 -2.49 -9.12
C ILE A 43 5.60 -3.34 -8.41
N LEU A 44 5.95 -4.59 -8.12
CA LEU A 44 5.10 -5.54 -7.43
C LEU A 44 5.52 -5.69 -5.97
N GLY A 45 4.57 -5.90 -5.09
CA GLY A 45 4.82 -6.20 -3.67
C GLY A 45 3.58 -5.96 -2.83
N GLU A 46 3.51 -6.59 -1.68
CA GLU A 46 2.40 -6.45 -0.74
C GLU A 46 2.14 -4.99 -0.36
N SER A 47 0.95 -4.71 0.19
CA SER A 47 0.65 -3.39 0.72
C SER A 47 1.65 -3.01 1.82
N GLY A 48 2.13 -1.77 1.79
CA GLY A 48 3.08 -1.28 2.79
C GLY A 48 4.55 -1.67 2.60
N THR A 49 4.94 -2.35 1.51
CA THR A 49 6.34 -2.75 1.25
C THR A 49 7.25 -1.61 0.78
N GLY A 50 6.70 -0.43 0.48
CA GLY A 50 7.48 0.74 0.03
C GLY A 50 7.45 0.97 -1.48
N LYS A 51 6.48 0.43 -2.23
CA LYS A 51 6.35 0.60 -3.69
C LYS A 51 6.38 2.07 -4.14
N ASP A 52 5.68 2.95 -3.42
CA ASP A 52 5.64 4.40 -3.69
C ASP A 52 7.02 5.05 -3.54
N VAL A 53 7.78 4.61 -2.53
CA VAL A 53 9.15 5.08 -2.28
C VAL A 53 10.08 4.65 -3.42
N TYR A 54 9.99 3.41 -3.88
CA TYR A 54 10.76 2.91 -5.01
C TYR A 54 10.37 3.58 -6.33
N ALA A 55 9.10 3.89 -6.55
CA ALA A 55 8.67 4.66 -7.71
C ALA A 55 9.30 6.06 -7.74
N LYS A 56 9.33 6.74 -6.59
CA LYS A 56 10.01 8.03 -6.44
C LYS A 56 11.53 7.90 -6.60
N LEU A 57 12.14 6.82 -6.10
CA LEU A 57 13.56 6.54 -6.27
C LEU A 57 13.93 6.41 -7.75
N VAL A 58 13.19 5.58 -8.49
CA VAL A 58 13.36 5.41 -9.93
C VAL A 58 13.25 6.75 -10.67
N HIS A 59 12.28 7.59 -10.30
CA HIS A 59 12.10 8.89 -10.91
C HIS A 59 13.27 9.84 -10.60
N ARG A 60 13.69 9.95 -9.35
CA ARG A 60 14.81 10.83 -8.93
C ARG A 60 16.16 10.44 -9.55
N LEU A 61 16.38 9.14 -9.77
CA LEU A 61 17.59 8.64 -10.42
C LEU A 61 17.54 8.70 -11.94
N SER A 62 16.41 9.09 -12.53
CA SER A 62 16.23 9.22 -13.97
C SER A 62 16.76 10.56 -14.47
N GLY A 63 16.98 10.66 -15.81
CA GLY A 63 17.26 11.93 -16.46
C GLY A 63 16.09 12.93 -16.44
N LEU A 64 14.99 12.58 -15.80
CA LEU A 64 13.75 13.35 -15.68
C LEU A 64 13.51 13.81 -14.23
N ALA A 65 14.53 13.79 -13.38
CA ALA A 65 14.43 14.12 -11.96
C ALA A 65 13.92 15.54 -11.66
N ASP A 66 14.23 16.49 -12.55
CA ASP A 66 13.81 17.89 -12.43
C ASP A 66 12.35 18.12 -12.78
N ALA A 67 11.73 17.17 -13.44
CA ALA A 67 10.33 17.25 -13.82
C ALA A 67 9.41 16.59 -12.79
N PRO A 68 8.16 17.06 -12.64
CA PRO A 68 7.25 16.49 -11.65
C PRO A 68 6.86 15.05 -11.99
N LEU A 69 6.85 14.20 -10.94
CA LEU A 69 6.25 12.87 -11.02
C LEU A 69 4.74 12.98 -10.79
N LYS A 70 3.95 12.79 -11.84
CA LYS A 70 2.49 12.80 -11.72
C LYS A 70 1.97 11.51 -11.17
N LYS A 71 1.40 11.54 -9.97
CA LYS A 71 0.78 10.37 -9.35
C LYS A 71 -0.70 10.28 -9.72
N VAL A 72 -1.11 9.15 -10.27
CA VAL A 72 -2.49 8.79 -10.62
C VAL A 72 -2.90 7.61 -9.77
N ASN A 73 -3.87 7.82 -8.87
CA ASN A 73 -4.43 6.74 -8.05
C ASN A 73 -5.48 5.97 -8.87
N CYS A 74 -5.25 4.67 -9.05
CA CYS A 74 -6.07 3.82 -9.90
C CYS A 74 -7.34 3.26 -9.24
N SER A 75 -7.50 3.40 -7.90
CA SER A 75 -8.58 2.73 -7.15
C SER A 75 -9.99 3.28 -7.40
N VAL A 76 -10.11 4.56 -7.81
CA VAL A 76 -11.41 5.24 -7.95
C VAL A 76 -11.47 6.07 -9.23
N LEU A 77 -11.03 5.50 -10.35
CA LEU A 77 -11.00 6.23 -11.61
C LEU A 77 -12.08 5.75 -12.57
N GLU A 78 -12.81 6.72 -13.12
CA GLU A 78 -13.62 6.52 -14.31
C GLU A 78 -12.80 6.76 -15.59
N PRO A 79 -13.19 6.14 -16.72
CA PRO A 79 -12.46 6.26 -17.99
C PRO A 79 -12.22 7.70 -18.46
N ALA A 80 -13.22 8.57 -18.29
CA ALA A 80 -13.11 9.98 -18.66
C ALA A 80 -12.10 10.74 -17.79
N GLN A 81 -12.06 10.45 -16.49
CA GLN A 81 -11.12 11.05 -15.55
C GLN A 81 -9.70 10.57 -15.83
N LEU A 82 -9.51 9.28 -16.12
CA LEU A 82 -8.22 8.72 -16.49
C LEU A 82 -7.67 9.40 -17.75
N LEU A 83 -8.51 9.53 -18.80
CA LEU A 83 -8.16 10.26 -20.03
C LEU A 83 -7.76 11.70 -19.75
N HIS A 84 -8.57 12.42 -18.98
CA HIS A 84 -8.29 13.79 -18.60
C HIS A 84 -6.96 13.91 -17.86
N GLN A 85 -6.74 13.06 -16.83
CA GLN A 85 -5.48 13.10 -16.08
C GLN A 85 -4.27 12.79 -16.95
N LEU A 86 -4.36 11.86 -17.91
CA LEU A 86 -3.23 11.49 -18.76
C LEU A 86 -3.04 12.40 -19.98
N ARG A 87 -4.08 13.13 -20.45
CA ARG A 87 -4.01 14.03 -21.60
C ARG A 87 -3.74 15.50 -21.24
N CYS A 88 -4.12 15.97 -20.05
CA CYS A 88 -3.94 17.38 -19.67
C CYS A 88 -2.47 17.85 -19.69
N ASP A 89 -1.53 16.94 -19.70
CA ASP A 89 -0.11 17.27 -19.81
C ASP A 89 0.37 17.41 -21.27
N SER A 90 -0.51 17.15 -22.25
CA SER A 90 -0.21 17.28 -23.68
C SER A 90 -0.51 18.68 -24.24
N GLY A 91 -1.15 19.54 -23.47
CA GLY A 91 -1.62 20.88 -23.86
C GLY A 91 -0.95 21.98 -23.08
N GLY A 92 0.16 22.52 -23.62
CA GLY A 92 0.45 23.94 -23.57
C GLY A 92 0.63 24.58 -22.19
N SER A 93 1.63 24.23 -21.43
CA SER A 93 2.38 25.25 -20.68
C SER A 93 3.36 25.84 -21.64
N SER A 94 3.29 27.16 -21.86
CA SER A 94 4.20 27.93 -22.70
C SER A 94 5.69 27.83 -22.31
N ASP A 95 5.99 27.14 -21.22
CA ASP A 95 7.34 27.04 -20.65
C ASP A 95 8.08 25.74 -20.98
N GLY A 96 7.60 24.93 -21.94
CA GLY A 96 8.38 23.80 -22.49
C GLY A 96 8.60 22.60 -21.59
N HIS A 97 8.11 22.59 -20.36
CA HIS A 97 8.29 21.50 -19.41
C HIS A 97 7.15 20.47 -19.51
N SER A 98 7.36 19.46 -20.33
CA SER A 98 6.46 18.30 -20.43
C SER A 98 6.53 17.48 -19.16
N SER A 99 5.40 16.95 -18.72
CA SER A 99 5.35 15.97 -17.65
C SER A 99 5.95 14.65 -18.08
N PRO A 100 7.12 14.34 -17.65
CA PRO A 100 7.85 13.24 -18.27
C PRO A 100 7.69 11.92 -17.56
N ALA A 101 7.08 11.89 -16.36
CA ALA A 101 6.87 10.66 -15.64
C ALA A 101 5.47 10.58 -15.00
N VAL A 102 4.82 9.43 -15.14
CA VAL A 102 3.51 9.13 -14.56
C VAL A 102 3.63 7.88 -13.69
N LEU A 103 3.23 8.02 -12.43
CA LEU A 103 3.08 6.92 -11.49
C LEU A 103 1.61 6.47 -11.46
N LEU A 104 1.34 5.26 -11.95
CA LEU A 104 0.05 4.59 -11.86
C LEU A 104 0.02 3.76 -10.57
N ASP A 105 -0.57 4.32 -9.52
CA ASP A 105 -0.57 3.68 -8.19
C ASP A 105 -1.79 2.77 -8.01
N GLY A 106 -1.54 1.47 -7.77
CA GLY A 106 -2.56 0.44 -7.62
C GLY A 106 -3.23 0.04 -8.94
N ILE A 107 -2.43 -0.25 -9.99
CA ILE A 107 -2.96 -0.58 -11.32
C ILE A 107 -3.86 -1.82 -11.34
N ASP A 108 -3.69 -2.72 -10.36
CA ASP A 108 -4.54 -3.89 -10.11
C ASP A 108 -5.97 -3.53 -9.69
N GLU A 109 -6.22 -2.28 -9.31
CA GLU A 109 -7.55 -1.79 -8.91
C GLU A 109 -8.32 -1.15 -10.09
N LEU A 110 -7.69 -1.01 -11.26
CA LEU A 110 -8.36 -0.47 -12.45
C LEU A 110 -9.52 -1.34 -12.93
N GLY A 111 -10.68 -0.73 -13.08
CA GLY A 111 -11.82 -1.38 -13.72
C GLY A 111 -11.57 -1.73 -15.20
N PRO A 112 -12.29 -2.73 -15.78
CA PRO A 112 -12.06 -3.20 -17.14
C PRO A 112 -12.17 -2.12 -18.23
N ALA A 113 -13.01 -1.11 -18.03
CA ALA A 113 -13.15 0.03 -18.94
C ALA A 113 -11.90 0.93 -18.93
N CYS A 114 -11.36 1.23 -17.75
CA CYS A 114 -10.13 2.00 -17.60
C CYS A 114 -8.92 1.25 -18.15
N GLN A 115 -8.85 -0.07 -17.96
CA GLN A 115 -7.78 -0.90 -18.52
C GLN A 115 -7.77 -0.82 -20.06
N ARG A 116 -8.94 -0.84 -20.73
CA ARG A 116 -9.04 -0.66 -22.19
C ARG A 116 -8.52 0.70 -22.63
N VAL A 117 -9.00 1.76 -21.98
CA VAL A 117 -8.60 3.13 -22.28
C VAL A 117 -7.10 3.33 -22.10
N LEU A 118 -6.53 2.83 -21.00
CA LEU A 118 -5.11 2.93 -20.74
C LEU A 118 -4.29 2.16 -21.79
N ALA A 119 -4.71 0.94 -22.16
CA ALA A 119 -4.04 0.16 -23.18
C ALA A 119 -4.02 0.86 -24.55
N SER A 120 -5.14 1.48 -24.96
CA SER A 120 -5.23 2.27 -26.20
C SER A 120 -4.31 3.50 -26.15
N LEU A 121 -4.31 4.24 -25.02
CA LEU A 121 -3.42 5.41 -24.87
C LEU A 121 -1.94 5.06 -24.94
N LEU A 122 -1.55 3.95 -24.33
CA LEU A 122 -0.16 3.49 -24.40
C LEU A 122 0.23 3.06 -25.80
N MET A 123 -0.70 2.47 -26.56
CA MET A 123 -0.51 2.12 -27.97
C MET A 123 -0.32 3.37 -28.86
N GLU A 124 -1.25 4.33 -28.78
CA GLU A 124 -1.16 5.58 -29.52
C GLU A 124 0.19 6.30 -29.30
N ARG A 125 0.72 6.24 -28.09
CA ARG A 125 2.00 6.86 -27.74
C ARG A 125 3.22 6.09 -28.23
N GLU A 126 3.14 4.78 -28.34
CA GLU A 126 4.19 3.97 -28.97
C GLU A 126 4.32 4.29 -30.46
N ASP A 127 3.19 4.43 -31.14
CA ASP A 127 3.16 4.79 -32.57
C ASP A 127 3.66 6.22 -32.83
N GLN A 128 3.52 7.13 -31.86
CA GLN A 128 3.95 8.53 -31.96
C GLN A 128 5.42 8.75 -31.57
N LYS A 129 6.12 7.78 -30.99
CA LYS A 129 7.54 7.89 -30.61
C LYS A 129 8.46 8.25 -31.79
N GLU A 130 8.08 7.90 -33.00
CA GLU A 130 8.86 8.23 -34.21
C GLU A 130 8.81 9.72 -34.59
N ASN A 131 7.82 10.49 -34.07
CA ASN A 131 7.57 11.87 -34.47
C ASN A 131 7.72 12.92 -33.36
N THR A 132 7.99 12.53 -32.11
CA THR A 132 8.10 13.47 -30.99
C THR A 132 9.20 13.08 -30.01
N ASP A 133 10.08 14.05 -29.68
CA ASP A 133 11.11 13.90 -28.63
C ASP A 133 10.55 13.75 -27.20
N ARG A 134 9.22 13.68 -27.05
CA ARG A 134 8.53 13.64 -25.76
C ARG A 134 8.17 12.21 -25.34
N VAL A 135 9.11 11.54 -24.71
CA VAL A 135 8.87 10.20 -24.14
C VAL A 135 8.37 10.31 -22.69
N ILE A 136 7.08 9.98 -22.47
CA ILE A 136 6.53 9.87 -21.12
C ILE A 136 6.91 8.52 -20.54
N ARG A 137 7.51 8.54 -19.35
CA ARG A 137 7.85 7.33 -18.60
C ARG A 137 6.68 6.89 -17.72
N PHE A 138 6.29 5.63 -17.83
CA PHE A 138 5.28 5.03 -16.95
C PHE A 138 5.94 4.16 -15.88
N ILE A 139 5.55 4.40 -14.62
CA ILE A 139 5.87 3.58 -13.46
C ILE A 139 4.53 3.11 -12.90
N SER A 140 4.34 1.80 -12.79
CA SER A 140 3.09 1.22 -12.29
C SER A 140 3.34 0.46 -11.00
N THR A 141 2.44 0.54 -10.01
CA THR A 141 2.51 -0.28 -8.81
C THR A 141 1.34 -1.24 -8.73
N SER A 142 1.56 -2.45 -8.23
CA SER A 142 0.50 -3.41 -7.94
C SER A 142 0.78 -4.14 -6.62
N SER A 143 -0.29 -4.41 -5.86
CA SER A 143 -0.24 -5.23 -4.65
C SER A 143 -0.60 -6.70 -4.91
N ARG A 144 -1.15 -7.00 -6.08
CA ARG A 144 -1.52 -8.34 -6.51
C ARG A 144 -0.61 -8.85 -7.61
N ASP A 145 -0.56 -10.16 -7.76
CA ASP A 145 0.09 -10.82 -8.90
C ASP A 145 -0.80 -10.68 -10.15
N LEU A 146 -0.41 -9.78 -11.05
CA LEU A 146 -1.15 -9.49 -12.27
C LEU A 146 -1.21 -10.69 -13.23
N GLU A 147 -0.23 -11.60 -13.18
CA GLU A 147 -0.26 -12.82 -14.02
C GLU A 147 -1.39 -13.75 -13.59
N THR A 148 -1.64 -13.84 -12.30
CA THR A 148 -2.80 -14.56 -11.75
C THR A 148 -4.11 -13.88 -12.12
N ASP A 149 -4.17 -12.55 -12.06
CA ASP A 149 -5.35 -11.78 -12.44
C ASP A 149 -5.65 -11.87 -13.96
N ILE A 150 -4.63 -11.97 -14.80
CA ILE A 150 -4.79 -12.25 -16.24
C ILE A 150 -5.42 -13.62 -16.46
N LYS A 151 -4.94 -14.67 -15.78
CA LYS A 151 -5.51 -16.03 -15.89
C LYS A 151 -6.96 -16.09 -15.46
N LYS A 152 -7.36 -15.27 -14.50
CA LYS A 152 -8.75 -15.13 -14.02
C LYS A 152 -9.60 -14.18 -14.87
N GLY A 153 -9.04 -13.51 -15.87
CA GLY A 153 -9.73 -12.52 -16.70
C GLY A 153 -10.00 -11.18 -16.03
N HIS A 154 -9.41 -10.91 -14.87
CA HIS A 154 -9.54 -9.65 -14.14
C HIS A 154 -8.62 -8.55 -14.65
N PHE A 155 -7.53 -8.91 -15.31
CA PHE A 155 -6.58 -7.96 -15.87
C PHE A 155 -6.28 -8.29 -17.34
N ARG A 156 -6.15 -7.27 -18.18
CA ARG A 156 -5.93 -7.43 -19.62
C ARG A 156 -4.47 -7.73 -19.93
N LYS A 157 -4.25 -8.80 -20.69
CA LYS A 157 -2.91 -9.24 -21.12
C LYS A 157 -2.19 -8.18 -21.93
N GLU A 158 -2.90 -7.48 -22.81
CA GLU A 158 -2.36 -6.42 -23.65
C GLU A 158 -1.79 -5.26 -22.81
N LEU A 159 -2.51 -4.84 -21.78
CA LEU A 159 -2.07 -3.80 -20.85
C LEU A 159 -0.84 -4.25 -20.07
N TYR A 160 -0.85 -5.48 -19.57
CA TYR A 160 0.26 -6.05 -18.80
C TYR A 160 1.58 -5.96 -19.57
N PHE A 161 1.62 -6.40 -20.83
CA PHE A 161 2.85 -6.36 -21.62
C PHE A 161 3.36 -4.96 -21.93
N ARG A 162 2.48 -3.95 -21.91
CA ARG A 162 2.87 -2.55 -22.13
C ARG A 162 3.44 -1.87 -20.90
N ILE A 163 2.99 -2.27 -19.70
CA ILE A 163 3.46 -1.68 -18.43
C ILE A 163 4.60 -2.48 -17.81
N ASN A 164 4.79 -3.72 -18.20
CA ASN A 164 5.79 -4.64 -17.66
C ASN A 164 7.01 -4.76 -18.56
N GLY A 165 7.70 -3.64 -18.82
CA GLY A 165 8.99 -3.67 -19.49
C GLY A 165 10.08 -4.22 -18.57
N VAL A 166 10.12 -3.75 -17.32
CA VAL A 166 10.92 -4.30 -16.22
C VAL A 166 10.06 -4.46 -14.99
N CYS A 167 10.13 -5.64 -14.35
CA CYS A 167 9.41 -5.94 -13.12
C CYS A 167 10.34 -5.86 -11.91
N LEU A 168 10.03 -4.95 -10.98
CA LEU A 168 10.69 -4.87 -9.67
C LEU A 168 9.80 -5.52 -8.61
N ARG A 169 10.24 -6.61 -8.00
CA ARG A 169 9.50 -7.30 -6.94
C ARG A 169 10.06 -6.92 -5.58
N LEU A 170 9.28 -6.16 -4.80
CA LEU A 170 9.64 -5.78 -3.45
C LEU A 170 9.28 -6.91 -2.48
N PRO A 171 10.26 -7.48 -1.77
CA PRO A 171 9.99 -8.51 -0.78
C PRO A 171 9.21 -7.93 0.40
N PRO A 172 8.32 -8.71 1.03
CA PRO A 172 7.68 -8.32 2.28
C PRO A 172 8.70 -8.21 3.42
N LEU A 173 8.36 -7.46 4.47
CA LEU A 173 9.29 -7.16 5.56
C LEU A 173 9.77 -8.42 6.31
N ARG A 174 8.94 -9.46 6.40
CA ARG A 174 9.30 -10.78 6.98
C ARG A 174 10.43 -11.49 6.23
N GLU A 175 10.68 -11.16 4.96
CA GLU A 175 11.76 -11.72 4.13
C GLU A 175 13.03 -10.85 4.11
N ARG A 176 13.01 -9.69 4.83
CA ARG A 176 14.14 -8.77 4.98
C ARG A 176 14.25 -8.26 6.42
N LYS A 177 14.29 -9.19 7.35
CA LYS A 177 14.30 -8.91 8.80
C LYS A 177 15.49 -8.09 9.26
N GLU A 178 16.59 -8.16 8.53
CA GLU A 178 17.81 -7.38 8.75
C GLU A 178 17.56 -5.87 8.64
N ASP A 179 16.58 -5.46 7.84
CA ASP A 179 16.24 -4.06 7.62
C ASP A 179 15.38 -3.47 8.75
N ILE A 180 14.74 -4.31 9.58
CA ILE A 180 13.78 -3.86 10.61
C ILE A 180 14.40 -2.87 11.57
N SER A 181 15.57 -3.16 12.10
CA SER A 181 16.28 -2.29 13.06
C SER A 181 16.63 -0.92 12.47
N ALA A 182 17.11 -0.90 11.23
CA ALA A 182 17.50 0.33 10.55
C ALA A 182 16.26 1.18 10.21
N LEU A 183 15.19 0.54 9.67
CA LEU A 183 13.91 1.19 9.37
C LEU A 183 13.26 1.76 10.64
N LEU A 184 13.19 0.97 11.71
CA LEU A 184 12.62 1.41 12.98
C LEU A 184 13.39 2.60 13.55
N GLY A 185 14.72 2.53 13.56
CA GLY A 185 15.57 3.63 14.01
C GLY A 185 15.37 4.92 13.22
N HIS A 186 15.18 4.80 11.90
CA HIS A 186 14.84 5.92 11.01
C HIS A 186 13.48 6.53 11.39
N PHE A 187 12.44 5.73 11.49
CA PHE A 187 11.08 6.20 11.81
C PHE A 187 10.98 6.79 13.21
N LEU A 188 11.66 6.22 14.20
CA LEU A 188 11.70 6.78 15.55
C LEU A 188 12.32 8.18 15.56
N LYS A 189 13.44 8.39 14.82
CA LYS A 189 14.06 9.70 14.69
C LYS A 189 13.16 10.70 13.97
N MET A 190 12.56 10.29 12.86
CA MET A 190 11.66 11.12 12.06
C MET A 190 10.46 11.59 12.91
N HIS A 191 9.74 10.66 13.55
CA HIS A 191 8.58 11.02 14.36
C HIS A 191 8.93 11.75 15.66
N ALA A 192 10.15 11.54 16.21
CA ALA A 192 10.63 12.30 17.36
C ALA A 192 10.78 13.79 17.01
N LEU A 193 11.30 14.08 15.81
CA LEU A 193 11.39 15.46 15.29
C LEU A 193 10.02 16.04 15.02
N ASP A 194 9.13 15.31 14.31
CA ASP A 194 7.79 15.77 13.97
C ASP A 194 6.93 16.09 15.19
N LEU A 195 7.02 15.27 16.23
CA LEU A 195 6.23 15.41 17.46
C LEU A 195 6.92 16.25 18.53
N ASN A 196 8.14 16.75 18.26
CA ASN A 196 8.99 17.46 19.21
C ASN A 196 9.16 16.67 20.53
N ARG A 197 9.46 15.38 20.43
CA ARG A 197 9.66 14.45 21.54
C ARG A 197 10.99 13.73 21.44
N THR A 198 11.44 13.11 22.51
CA THR A 198 12.62 12.24 22.50
C THR A 198 12.25 10.87 21.96
N ALA A 199 13.11 10.32 21.08
CA ALA A 199 12.94 8.94 20.61
C ALA A 199 13.14 7.98 21.81
N PRO A 200 12.22 7.04 22.03
CA PRO A 200 12.36 6.07 23.11
C PRO A 200 13.52 5.11 22.82
N LYS A 201 14.20 4.66 23.87
CA LYS A 201 15.25 3.64 23.76
C LYS A 201 14.61 2.26 23.61
N LEU A 202 15.11 1.51 22.63
CA LEU A 202 14.73 0.11 22.44
C LEU A 202 15.65 -0.77 23.29
N ILE A 203 15.05 -1.72 24.00
CA ILE A 203 15.79 -2.77 24.71
C ILE A 203 15.97 -3.98 23.77
N PRO A 204 17.01 -4.82 23.97
CA PRO A 204 17.26 -5.98 23.11
C PRO A 204 16.05 -6.91 22.93
N GLU A 205 15.32 -7.17 24.00
CA GLU A 205 14.12 -8.03 24.01
C GLU A 205 13.00 -7.49 23.10
N SER A 206 12.89 -6.16 23.00
CA SER A 206 11.95 -5.51 22.08
C SER A 206 12.38 -5.72 20.62
N ILE A 207 13.67 -5.65 20.31
CA ILE A 207 14.20 -5.89 18.96
C ILE A 207 13.96 -7.34 18.54
N ASP A 208 14.19 -8.29 19.42
CA ASP A 208 13.95 -9.72 19.17
C ASP A 208 12.46 -9.98 18.86
N LEU A 209 11.56 -9.38 19.63
CA LEU A 209 10.12 -9.46 19.40
C LEU A 209 9.74 -8.93 18.02
N LEU A 210 10.25 -7.75 17.66
CA LEU A 210 9.97 -7.08 16.38
C LEU A 210 10.54 -7.86 15.18
N THR A 211 11.71 -8.47 15.35
CA THR A 211 12.34 -9.31 14.31
C THR A 211 11.60 -10.64 14.12
N ALA A 212 10.96 -11.15 15.17
CA ALA A 212 10.19 -12.39 15.14
C ALA A 212 8.76 -12.22 14.62
N TYR A 213 8.26 -10.99 14.48
CA TYR A 213 6.91 -10.70 14.00
C TYR A 213 6.85 -10.72 12.46
N ASP A 214 5.71 -11.11 11.88
CA ASP A 214 5.54 -11.32 10.43
C ASP A 214 5.19 -10.06 9.63
N TRP A 215 4.85 -8.98 10.31
CA TRP A 215 4.56 -7.68 9.69
C TRP A 215 3.54 -7.74 8.54
N PRO A 216 2.28 -8.13 8.77
CA PRO A 216 1.28 -8.21 7.70
C PRO A 216 1.04 -6.86 7.00
N GLY A 217 1.23 -5.75 7.66
CA GLY A 217 1.20 -4.39 7.09
C GLY A 217 2.56 -3.87 6.65
N ASN A 218 3.61 -4.70 6.68
CA ASN A 218 4.96 -4.39 6.21
C ASN A 218 5.55 -3.11 6.86
N ILE A 219 6.23 -2.27 6.06
CA ILE A 219 6.86 -1.03 6.53
C ILE A 219 5.82 -0.03 7.07
N ARG A 220 4.62 -0.01 6.49
CA ARG A 220 3.56 0.91 6.96
C ARG A 220 3.14 0.58 8.40
N GLU A 221 3.07 -0.68 8.76
CA GLU A 221 2.78 -1.12 10.12
C GLU A 221 3.94 -0.78 11.07
N LEU A 222 5.19 -1.02 10.65
CA LEU A 222 6.39 -0.66 11.39
C LEU A 222 6.48 0.85 11.65
N GLU A 223 6.18 1.68 10.65
CA GLU A 223 6.13 3.14 10.79
C GLU A 223 5.05 3.59 11.77
N ASN A 224 3.84 3.00 11.69
CA ASN A 224 2.77 3.30 12.63
C ASN A 224 3.13 2.91 14.06
N LEU A 225 3.81 1.78 14.24
CA LEU A 225 4.32 1.37 15.54
C LEU A 225 5.36 2.37 16.07
N ALA A 226 6.33 2.78 15.24
CA ALA A 226 7.32 3.77 15.63
C ALA A 226 6.68 5.09 16.06
N ARG A 227 5.69 5.56 15.30
CA ARG A 227 4.88 6.74 15.64
C ARG A 227 4.18 6.59 16.98
N LYS A 228 3.57 5.43 17.24
CA LYS A 228 2.91 5.10 18.51
C LYS A 228 3.90 5.11 19.68
N MET A 229 5.09 4.51 19.51
CA MET A 229 6.16 4.51 20.52
C MET A 229 6.58 5.94 20.91
N VAL A 230 6.79 6.82 19.93
CA VAL A 230 7.16 8.22 20.18
C VAL A 230 5.99 8.99 20.82
N ALA A 231 4.77 8.79 20.33
CA ALA A 231 3.60 9.47 20.84
C ALA A 231 3.27 9.11 22.29
N LEU A 232 3.46 7.86 22.70
CA LEU A 232 3.24 7.40 24.07
C LEU A 232 4.44 7.64 24.99
N GLY A 233 5.66 7.82 24.42
CA GLY A 233 6.90 7.89 25.19
C GLY A 233 7.26 6.58 25.90
N ASN A 234 6.55 5.50 25.59
CA ASN A 234 6.71 4.18 26.22
C ASN A 234 6.67 3.07 25.16
N THR A 235 7.78 2.34 25.05
CA THR A 235 7.94 1.23 24.10
C THR A 235 7.03 0.05 24.45
N GLU A 236 6.92 -0.30 25.73
CA GLU A 236 6.19 -1.49 26.19
C GLU A 236 4.70 -1.42 25.82
N SER A 237 4.04 -0.29 26.13
CA SER A 237 2.62 -0.10 25.78
C SER A 237 2.35 -0.11 24.27
N ALA A 238 3.34 0.25 23.46
CA ALA A 238 3.21 0.17 22.00
C ALA A 238 3.36 -1.25 21.48
N LEU A 239 4.15 -2.10 22.17
CA LEU A 239 4.40 -3.49 21.81
C LEU A 239 3.28 -4.45 22.23
N ASP A 240 2.40 -4.04 23.14
CA ASP A 240 1.29 -4.90 23.60
C ASP A 240 0.40 -5.37 22.44
N ASP A 241 0.15 -4.51 21.45
CA ASP A 241 -0.63 -4.91 20.26
C ASP A 241 0.07 -6.02 19.47
N ILE A 242 1.42 -5.95 19.33
CA ILE A 242 2.19 -6.99 18.64
C ILE A 242 2.18 -8.31 19.43
N ARG A 243 2.27 -8.24 20.76
CA ARG A 243 2.18 -9.44 21.62
C ARG A 243 0.82 -10.12 21.49
N ILE A 244 -0.27 -9.33 21.46
CA ILE A 244 -1.64 -9.83 21.29
C ILE A 244 -1.79 -10.46 19.90
N ASN A 245 -1.42 -9.75 18.83
CA ASN A 245 -1.52 -10.24 17.46
C ASN A 245 -0.68 -11.51 17.25
N ARG A 246 0.51 -11.58 17.84
CA ARG A 246 1.34 -12.79 17.78
C ARG A 246 0.67 -13.97 18.49
N THR A 247 0.03 -13.74 19.63
CA THR A 247 -0.69 -14.79 20.36
C THR A 247 -1.89 -15.29 19.56
N GLU A 248 -2.59 -14.40 18.86
CA GLU A 248 -3.71 -14.77 17.98
C GLU A 248 -3.24 -15.51 16.72
N LEU A 249 -2.12 -15.10 16.10
CA LEU A 249 -1.53 -15.79 14.94
C LEU A 249 -0.97 -17.16 15.31
N THR A 250 -0.30 -17.30 16.45
CA THR A 250 0.18 -18.60 16.95
C THR A 250 -0.97 -19.51 17.41
N ALA A 251 -2.03 -18.93 17.93
CA ALA A 251 -3.28 -19.65 18.21
C ALA A 251 -3.99 -20.07 16.92
N SER A 252 -3.99 -19.22 15.87
CA SER A 252 -4.57 -19.53 14.55
C SER A 252 -3.76 -20.58 13.77
N GLY A 253 -2.43 -20.56 13.87
CA GLY A 253 -1.54 -21.56 13.22
C GLY A 253 -1.54 -22.94 13.88
N LYS A 254 -2.01 -23.06 15.14
CA LYS A 254 -2.32 -24.33 15.81
C LYS A 254 -3.78 -24.78 15.67
N LEU A 255 -4.60 -23.98 15.00
CA LEU A 255 -6.05 -24.09 14.95
C LEU A 255 -6.57 -24.35 13.51
N GLU A 256 -5.87 -25.17 12.73
CA GLU A 256 -6.59 -25.87 11.66
C GLU A 256 -7.63 -26.87 12.19
N MET A 257 -7.75 -27.05 13.49
CA MET A 257 -8.77 -27.88 14.14
C MET A 257 -9.21 -27.42 15.54
N SER A 258 -9.27 -26.15 15.85
CA SER A 258 -10.08 -25.72 16.98
C SER A 258 -10.79 -24.40 16.64
N PHE A 259 -12.07 -24.53 16.29
CA PHE A 259 -13.01 -23.41 16.34
C PHE A 259 -12.85 -22.70 17.68
N SER A 260 -12.31 -21.50 17.71
CA SER A 260 -12.30 -20.72 18.94
C SER A 260 -13.76 -20.50 19.33
N LEU A 261 -14.19 -21.20 20.37
CA LEU A 261 -15.54 -21.12 20.92
C LEU A 261 -15.97 -19.66 21.12
N LYS A 262 -15.01 -18.78 21.46
CA LYS A 262 -15.20 -17.35 21.67
C LYS A 262 -15.53 -16.59 20.38
N ASN A 263 -14.92 -16.96 19.25
CA ASN A 263 -15.20 -16.35 17.94
C ASN A 263 -16.47 -16.94 17.33
N ALA A 264 -16.71 -18.25 17.52
CA ALA A 264 -17.96 -18.90 17.13
C ALA A 264 -19.14 -18.33 17.94
N VAL A 265 -18.97 -18.13 19.24
CA VAL A 265 -19.99 -17.50 20.10
C VAL A 265 -20.22 -16.04 19.70
N ARG A 266 -19.17 -15.25 19.38
CA ARG A 266 -19.32 -13.88 18.91
C ARG A 266 -19.99 -13.79 17.52
N ALA A 267 -19.63 -14.68 16.59
CA ALA A 267 -20.25 -14.76 15.29
C ALA A 267 -21.72 -15.19 15.37
N ALA A 268 -22.01 -16.25 16.14
CA ALA A 268 -23.38 -16.72 16.41
C ALA A 268 -24.22 -15.67 17.16
N SER A 269 -23.60 -14.93 18.10
CA SER A 269 -24.26 -13.83 18.82
C SER A 269 -24.62 -12.66 17.88
N ARG A 270 -23.73 -12.28 16.95
CA ARG A 270 -23.99 -11.24 15.95
C ARG A 270 -25.06 -11.65 14.94
N GLU A 271 -25.03 -12.89 14.49
CA GLU A 271 -26.03 -13.42 13.56
C GLU A 271 -27.41 -13.47 14.24
N LYS A 272 -27.48 -13.95 15.47
CA LYS A 272 -28.71 -13.98 16.26
C LYS A 272 -29.24 -12.58 16.59
N GLU A 273 -28.36 -11.66 16.87
CA GLU A 273 -28.72 -10.25 17.08
C GLU A 273 -29.30 -9.62 15.80
N ARG A 274 -28.70 -9.93 14.64
CA ARG A 274 -29.19 -9.50 13.33
C ARG A 274 -30.57 -10.04 13.05
N GLU A 275 -30.79 -11.33 13.24
CA GLU A 275 -32.11 -11.96 13.10
C GLU A 275 -33.16 -11.28 13.96
N LEU A 276 -32.88 -11.09 15.25
CA LEU A 276 -33.81 -10.44 16.19
C LEU A 276 -34.15 -9.00 15.79
N ILE A 277 -33.18 -8.25 15.29
CA ILE A 277 -33.40 -6.88 14.82
C ILE A 277 -34.29 -6.87 13.57
N LEU A 278 -34.04 -7.75 12.61
CA LEU A 278 -34.84 -7.86 11.40
C LEU A 278 -36.26 -8.32 11.70
N GLU A 279 -36.42 -9.32 12.54
CA GLU A 279 -37.72 -9.84 12.97
C GLU A 279 -38.56 -8.75 13.71
N ALA A 280 -37.94 -7.98 14.59
CA ALA A 280 -38.61 -6.87 15.25
C ALA A 280 -39.00 -5.74 14.28
N LEU A 281 -38.20 -5.46 13.27
CA LEU A 281 -38.52 -4.49 12.23
C LEU A 281 -39.69 -4.98 11.35
N GLU A 282 -39.71 -6.23 10.98
CA GLU A 282 -40.83 -6.82 10.21
C GLU A 282 -42.13 -6.79 11.00
N ARG A 283 -42.13 -7.23 12.27
CA ARG A 283 -43.31 -7.16 13.14
C ARG A 283 -43.82 -5.76 13.34
N THR A 284 -42.95 -4.78 13.40
CA THR A 284 -43.31 -3.35 13.60
C THR A 284 -43.52 -2.61 12.28
N LYS A 285 -43.60 -3.33 11.13
CA LYS A 285 -43.74 -2.73 9.77
C LYS A 285 -42.68 -1.63 9.54
N TRP A 286 -41.43 -1.92 9.85
CA TRP A 286 -40.25 -1.03 9.71
C TRP A 286 -40.33 0.25 10.55
N ASN A 287 -41.18 0.31 11.55
CA ASN A 287 -41.21 1.42 12.50
C ASN A 287 -40.07 1.28 13.52
N ARG A 288 -38.95 1.95 13.22
CA ARG A 288 -37.70 1.89 14.00
C ARG A 288 -37.86 2.27 15.49
N LYS A 289 -38.73 3.25 15.81
CA LYS A 289 -38.98 3.64 17.21
C LYS A 289 -39.71 2.56 17.99
N ARG A 290 -40.65 1.86 17.34
CA ARG A 290 -41.42 0.78 17.93
C ARG A 290 -40.56 -0.49 18.06
N ALA A 291 -39.74 -0.81 17.05
CA ALA A 291 -38.77 -1.90 17.11
C ALA A 291 -37.74 -1.74 18.22
N ALA A 292 -37.20 -0.53 18.43
CA ALA A 292 -36.28 -0.25 19.52
C ALA A 292 -36.91 -0.50 20.91
N ARG A 293 -38.19 -0.15 21.08
CA ARG A 293 -38.93 -0.43 22.33
C ARG A 293 -39.17 -1.91 22.54
N GLU A 294 -39.53 -2.64 21.49
CA GLU A 294 -39.75 -4.09 21.53
C GLU A 294 -38.47 -4.86 21.89
N LEU A 295 -37.33 -4.40 21.32
CA LEU A 295 -36.01 -4.95 21.63
C LEU A 295 -35.40 -4.44 22.97
N GLN A 296 -36.10 -3.57 23.69
CA GLN A 296 -35.64 -2.95 24.95
C GLN A 296 -34.29 -2.24 24.82
N ILE A 297 -33.99 -1.65 23.65
CA ILE A 297 -32.78 -0.89 23.42
C ILE A 297 -33.10 0.58 23.09
N SER A 298 -32.11 1.46 23.27
CA SER A 298 -32.30 2.85 22.88
C SER A 298 -32.39 3.00 21.36
N TYR A 299 -33.17 3.96 20.89
CA TYR A 299 -33.30 4.25 19.44
C TYR A 299 -31.94 4.51 18.77
N LYS A 300 -31.02 5.18 19.49
CA LYS A 300 -29.66 5.46 19.02
C LYS A 300 -28.84 4.16 18.87
N ALA A 301 -29.00 3.23 19.80
CA ALA A 301 -28.36 1.90 19.74
C ALA A 301 -28.89 1.09 18.55
N LEU A 302 -30.20 1.11 18.30
CA LEU A 302 -30.79 0.42 17.13
C LEU A 302 -30.24 1.00 15.81
N LEU A 303 -30.14 2.31 15.66
CA LEU A 303 -29.57 2.95 14.47
C LEU A 303 -28.11 2.60 14.24
N TYR A 304 -27.32 2.53 15.32
CA TYR A 304 -25.91 2.13 15.25
C TYR A 304 -25.77 0.68 14.78
N LYS A 305 -26.60 -0.23 15.32
CA LYS A 305 -26.60 -1.66 14.93
C LYS A 305 -27.10 -1.86 13.49
N LEU A 306 -28.11 -1.14 13.06
CA LEU A 306 -28.58 -1.15 11.67
C LEU A 306 -27.49 -0.69 10.67
N LYS A 307 -26.66 0.27 11.06
CA LYS A 307 -25.53 0.73 10.23
C LYS A 307 -24.40 -0.30 10.14
N GLN A 308 -24.32 -1.26 11.06
CA GLN A 308 -23.37 -2.37 11.01
C GLN A 308 -23.89 -3.58 10.24
N ILE A 309 -25.18 -3.68 10.03
CA ILE A 309 -25.88 -4.81 9.35
C ILE A 309 -26.02 -4.56 7.85
N GLY A 310 -26.10 -3.32 7.42
CA GLY A 310 -26.31 -2.90 6.04
C GLY A 310 -25.23 -2.06 5.51
#